data_9901a7b315f01e23fce78fc695f58782
#
_entry.id   9901a7b315f01e23fce78fc695f58782
#
_cell.length_a   1.000
_cell.length_b   1.000
_cell.length_c   1.000
_cell.angle_alpha   90.00
_cell.angle_beta   90.00
_cell.angle_gamma   90.00
#
_symmetry.space_group_name_H-M   'P 1'
#
loop_
_entity.id
_entity.type
_entity.pdbx_description
1 polymer ?
#
loop_
_entity_poly.entity_id
_entity_poly.type
_entity_poly.pdbx_seq_one_letter_code
_entity_poly.pdbx_strand_id
1 'polypeptide(L)'
;PGRLRSRCGMQQQGSGNTLFFRGLQNRSHEKMKLRKRKSTLYLSAQEQSARRCRDLLGENIYLVFFTITLRIFNCFLVQTSFVPDEYWQSLEVAHHMVFQYPFLFFDWTERLRGYFYPLIFASIYKILHLLGKDSVWLLLMKIWIPRLTQALLSAIADIRLYSLMKQLENQKMARWVFFCQLCSWFTWYCCTRTLTNTMETVLTIIALFYYPWEGSKSMNSIKYSSLVALAFIIRPTAVIPWIPLLFRHFWQEQRKLALILHNFLPVGFITLGLSLIIDRVFFGQWTLVQLNFLKFNVLQNLGTLYGSHSWHWYFSQGFPVILGTHLPFFIHGCFLSPKRYRILLVTVLWTLLVYSMLSHKEFRFIYPVLPFCMVFCGYSLNHLKMWKKPALSFLFLSNTLLAFYTGLVHQRGTLDVMSHIQELCYNGPNKSSVFIMMPCHSTPYYSHVHCPLPMRFLQCPPDLNGKSHYLDEADIFYLNPLNWLYREFHSDASLPTHLIIFSVLEKEISAFLNSSNYERTAVIFHTHLPEVRTGNHIYIYERKLKGLLKSKLTF
;
A
#
# COMPACT_ATOMS: atom_id res chain seq x y z
N PRO A 1 49.39 73.36 21.92
CA PRO A 1 50.37 73.61 22.96
C PRO A 1 50.15 72.61 24.08
N GLY A 2 50.96 71.81 24.40
CA GLY A 2 52.27 71.92 24.82
C GLY A 2 52.57 71.00 25.96
N ARG A 3 53.68 70.37 25.73
CA ARG A 3 54.76 70.01 26.66
C ARG A 3 54.47 68.95 27.75
N LEU A 4 55.28 67.92 27.69
CA LEU A 4 56.69 67.64 27.97
C LEU A 4 56.97 67.08 29.38
N ARG A 5 57.72 65.94 29.33
CA ARG A 5 58.78 65.48 30.27
C ARG A 5 58.33 64.91 31.61
N SER A 6 59.00 63.98 32.18
CA SER A 6 60.31 63.32 32.05
C SER A 6 60.41 62.10 32.98
N ARG A 7 61.11 61.10 32.54
CA ARG A 7 62.22 60.34 33.16
C ARG A 7 62.18 59.79 34.60
N CYS A 8 62.77 58.64 34.60
CA CYS A 8 63.51 57.91 35.66
C CYS A 8 62.69 56.92 36.41
N GLY A 9 63.01 55.66 36.47
CA GLY A 9 64.26 54.94 36.48
C GLY A 9 64.28 54.00 37.67
N MET A 10 64.88 52.83 37.53
CA MET A 10 65.27 51.81 38.49
C MET A 10 64.32 50.60 38.66
N GLN A 11 64.72 49.50 38.02
CA GLN A 11 65.18 48.24 38.60
C GLN A 11 64.61 47.82 39.97
N GLN A 12 63.93 46.62 40.01
CA GLN A 12 64.52 45.38 40.54
C GLN A 12 63.52 44.24 40.52
N GLN A 13 63.99 43.13 40.02
CA GLN A 13 63.77 41.72 40.43
C GLN A 13 62.56 41.40 41.31
N GLY A 14 61.74 40.51 40.80
CA GLY A 14 60.73 39.77 41.58
C GLY A 14 60.06 38.71 40.72
N SER A 15 60.77 37.70 40.45
CA SER A 15 60.49 36.27 40.53
C SER A 15 59.19 35.71 39.89
N GLY A 16 59.37 34.78 39.10
CA GLY A 16 58.72 33.56 38.58
C GLY A 16 57.33 33.12 39.04
N ASN A 17 56.64 33.72 39.99
CA ASN A 17 55.38 33.17 40.52
C ASN A 17 54.10 33.73 39.87
N THR A 18 54.16 34.87 39.18
CA THR A 18 52.98 35.49 38.53
C THR A 18 52.61 34.87 37.22
N LEU A 19 53.57 34.25 36.51
CA LEU A 19 53.27 33.55 35.26
C LEU A 19 52.57 32.17 35.47
N PHE A 20 52.87 31.49 36.54
CA PHE A 20 52.22 30.21 36.90
C PHE A 20 50.75 30.39 37.31
N PHE A 21 50.42 31.41 38.07
CA PHE A 21 49.04 31.74 38.45
C PHE A 21 48.20 32.24 37.26
N ARG A 22 48.78 33.02 36.31
CA ARG A 22 48.08 33.43 35.09
C ARG A 22 47.80 32.26 34.16
N GLY A 23 48.69 31.26 34.06
CA GLY A 23 48.52 30.05 33.30
C GLY A 23 47.38 29.15 33.85
N LEU A 24 47.26 29.08 35.18
CA LEU A 24 46.20 28.32 35.85
C LEU A 24 44.82 29.02 35.73
N GLN A 25 44.78 30.33 35.85
CA GLN A 25 43.55 31.12 35.63
C GLN A 25 43.07 31.08 34.19
N ASN A 26 43.96 31.15 33.20
CA ASN A 26 43.60 31.01 31.80
C ASN A 26 43.09 29.57 31.48
N ARG A 27 43.72 28.53 32.03
CA ARG A 27 43.22 27.14 31.88
C ARG A 27 41.87 26.91 32.55
N SER A 28 41.61 27.55 33.68
CA SER A 28 40.32 27.45 34.35
C SER A 28 39.23 28.24 33.58
N HIS A 29 39.57 29.40 33.01
CA HIS A 29 38.67 30.16 32.14
C HIS A 29 38.37 29.45 30.80
N GLU A 30 39.34 28.81 30.17
CA GLU A 30 39.10 27.98 28.99
C GLU A 30 38.29 26.73 29.32
N LYS A 31 38.55 26.03 30.41
CA LYS A 31 37.73 24.90 30.85
C LYS A 31 36.28 25.35 31.18
N MET A 32 36.09 26.51 31.72
CA MET A 32 34.75 27.07 32.01
C MET A 32 34.02 27.50 30.71
N LYS A 33 34.74 28.09 29.72
CA LYS A 33 34.22 28.38 28.40
C LYS A 33 33.86 27.11 27.63
N LEU A 34 34.66 26.03 27.70
CA LEU A 34 34.40 24.73 27.13
C LEU A 34 33.20 24.03 27.80
N ARG A 35 33.08 24.13 29.14
CA ARG A 35 31.89 23.62 29.85
C ARG A 35 30.63 24.39 29.47
N LYS A 36 30.67 25.73 29.38
CA LYS A 36 29.53 26.54 28.90
C LYS A 36 29.18 26.22 27.45
N ARG A 37 30.14 26.03 26.53
CA ARG A 37 29.89 25.59 25.15
C ARG A 37 29.30 24.18 25.08
N LYS A 38 29.79 23.21 25.88
CA LYS A 38 29.19 21.88 25.97
C LYS A 38 27.79 21.92 26.55
N SER A 39 27.51 22.70 27.58
CA SER A 39 26.16 22.82 28.16
C SER A 39 25.19 23.50 27.18
N THR A 40 25.63 24.54 26.44
CA THR A 40 24.79 25.17 25.40
C THR A 40 24.54 24.22 24.20
N LEU A 41 25.52 23.41 23.83
CA LEU A 41 25.34 22.36 22.81
C LEU A 41 24.41 21.23 23.31
N TYR A 42 24.50 20.83 24.57
CA TYR A 42 23.57 19.87 25.17
C TYR A 42 22.14 20.40 25.27
N LEU A 43 21.99 21.67 25.71
CA LEU A 43 20.67 22.32 25.76
C LEU A 43 20.08 22.52 24.36
N SER A 44 20.89 22.92 23.37
CA SER A 44 20.41 23.04 21.98
C SER A 44 20.07 21.68 21.37
N ALA A 45 20.81 20.63 21.68
CA ALA A 45 20.51 19.25 21.24
C ALA A 45 19.24 18.71 21.94
N GLN A 46 19.03 19.05 23.21
CA GLN A 46 17.83 18.66 23.96
C GLN A 46 16.60 19.46 23.52
N GLU A 47 16.76 20.76 23.21
CA GLU A 47 15.72 21.57 22.56
C GLU A 47 15.42 21.11 21.13
N GLN A 48 16.43 20.71 20.36
CA GLN A 48 16.22 20.11 19.04
C GLN A 48 15.54 18.73 19.13
N SER A 49 15.87 17.92 20.14
CA SER A 49 15.18 16.65 20.40
C SER A 49 13.74 16.88 20.87
N ALA A 50 13.51 17.84 21.76
CA ALA A 50 12.17 18.24 22.21
C ALA A 50 11.35 18.89 21.09
N ARG A 51 12.00 19.66 20.18
CA ARG A 51 11.37 20.18 18.95
C ARG A 51 11.07 19.05 17.96
N ARG A 52 11.91 18.03 17.85
CA ARG A 52 11.71 16.85 16.99
C ARG A 52 10.55 15.97 17.49
N CYS A 53 10.36 15.86 18.80
CA CYS A 53 9.19 15.18 19.38
C CYS A 53 7.92 16.03 19.24
N ARG A 54 8.02 17.36 19.30
CA ARG A 54 6.94 18.30 18.99
C ARG A 54 6.55 18.32 17.52
N ASP A 55 7.42 17.93 16.59
CA ASP A 55 7.14 17.93 15.13
C ASP A 55 6.18 16.81 14.68
N LEU A 56 5.98 15.76 15.47
CA LEU A 56 4.88 14.81 15.29
C LEU A 56 3.62 15.21 16.09
N LEU A 57 3.81 15.82 17.27
CA LEU A 57 2.75 16.27 18.18
C LEU A 57 2.49 17.79 18.08
N GLY A 58 3.26 18.52 17.29
CA GLY A 58 3.15 19.98 17.12
C GLY A 58 2.06 20.41 16.13
N GLU A 59 1.50 19.47 15.39
CA GLU A 59 0.22 19.68 14.74
C GLU A 59 -0.88 19.68 15.83
N ASN A 60 -1.94 20.42 15.57
CA ASN A 60 -3.09 20.43 16.46
C ASN A 60 -3.48 18.98 16.78
N ILE A 61 -3.35 18.55 18.02
CA ILE A 61 -3.61 17.16 18.46
C ILE A 61 -5.01 16.69 18.04
N TYR A 62 -5.97 17.61 17.96
CA TYR A 62 -7.31 17.31 17.46
C TYR A 62 -7.32 16.89 15.99
N LEU A 63 -6.46 17.48 15.14
CA LEU A 63 -6.35 17.10 13.73
C LEU A 63 -5.73 15.70 13.61
N VAL A 64 -4.71 15.40 14.40
CA VAL A 64 -4.07 14.07 14.42
C VAL A 64 -5.08 13.01 14.86
N PHE A 65 -5.76 13.26 15.99
CA PHE A 65 -6.77 12.34 16.51
C PHE A 65 -7.93 12.15 15.51
N PHE A 66 -8.45 13.24 14.95
CA PHE A 66 -9.49 13.19 13.92
C PHE A 66 -9.08 12.32 12.72
N THR A 67 -7.85 12.52 12.21
CA THR A 67 -7.37 11.78 11.03
C THR A 67 -7.23 10.28 11.32
N ILE A 68 -6.68 9.93 12.49
CA ILE A 68 -6.54 8.53 12.91
C ILE A 68 -7.91 7.89 13.06
N THR A 69 -8.84 8.53 13.77
CA THR A 69 -10.21 8.02 13.96
C THR A 69 -10.93 7.85 12.62
N LEU A 70 -10.78 8.82 11.71
CA LEU A 70 -11.38 8.75 10.38
C LEU A 70 -10.85 7.58 9.56
N ARG A 71 -9.53 7.29 9.59
CA ARG A 71 -8.94 6.16 8.87
C ARG A 71 -9.26 4.81 9.51
N ILE A 72 -9.39 4.75 10.83
CA ILE A 72 -9.90 3.56 11.52
C ILE A 72 -11.36 3.31 11.12
N PHE A 73 -12.20 4.34 11.12
CA PHE A 73 -13.58 4.23 10.64
C PHE A 73 -13.63 3.77 9.17
N ASN A 74 -12.80 4.35 8.30
CA ASN A 74 -12.69 3.92 6.91
C ASN A 74 -12.28 2.43 6.79
N CYS A 75 -11.37 1.95 7.63
CA CYS A 75 -10.99 0.53 7.64
C CYS A 75 -12.18 -0.40 7.86
N PHE A 76 -13.05 -0.08 8.81
CA PHE A 76 -14.26 -0.88 9.07
C PHE A 76 -15.35 -0.70 8.02
N LEU A 77 -15.40 0.47 7.37
CA LEU A 77 -16.37 0.74 6.32
C LEU A 77 -16.08 -0.06 5.04
N VAL A 78 -14.82 -0.27 4.68
CA VAL A 78 -14.45 -0.98 3.45
C VAL A 78 -14.57 -2.50 3.66
N GLN A 79 -15.66 -3.11 3.19
CA GLN A 79 -15.98 -4.54 3.33
C GLN A 79 -16.10 -5.24 1.98
N THR A 80 -15.49 -4.69 0.94
CA THR A 80 -15.54 -5.19 -0.43
C THR A 80 -14.16 -5.61 -0.91
N SER A 81 -14.09 -6.49 -1.89
CA SER A 81 -12.85 -6.81 -2.60
C SER A 81 -12.58 -5.77 -3.69
N PHE A 82 -11.32 -5.54 -4.01
CA PHE A 82 -10.96 -4.68 -5.14
C PHE A 82 -10.24 -5.49 -6.21
N VAL A 83 -9.12 -6.07 -5.87
CA VAL A 83 -8.30 -6.90 -6.76
C VAL A 83 -7.72 -8.07 -5.97
N PRO A 84 -7.44 -9.21 -6.61
CA PRO A 84 -6.86 -10.39 -5.97
C PRO A 84 -5.56 -10.11 -5.22
N ASP A 85 -4.74 -9.23 -5.73
CA ASP A 85 -3.42 -8.88 -5.19
C ASP A 85 -3.46 -8.37 -3.74
N GLU A 86 -4.62 -7.84 -3.29
CA GLU A 86 -4.80 -7.41 -1.90
C GLU A 86 -4.55 -8.55 -0.92
N TYR A 87 -4.95 -9.76 -1.28
CA TYR A 87 -4.83 -10.95 -0.44
C TYR A 87 -3.64 -11.81 -0.87
N TRP A 88 -3.55 -12.11 -2.15
CA TRP A 88 -2.59 -13.07 -2.70
C TRP A 88 -1.15 -12.57 -2.72
N GLN A 89 -0.91 -11.26 -2.79
CA GLN A 89 0.44 -10.68 -2.73
C GLN A 89 0.85 -10.21 -1.32
N SER A 90 0.00 -10.39 -0.31
CA SER A 90 0.29 -9.94 1.06
C SER A 90 -0.13 -10.95 2.12
N LEU A 91 -1.45 -11.11 2.35
CA LEU A 91 -1.99 -11.84 3.49
C LEU A 91 -1.84 -13.35 3.36
N GLU A 92 -2.08 -13.93 2.18
CA GLU A 92 -1.93 -15.37 1.95
C GLU A 92 -0.47 -15.80 2.10
N VAL A 93 0.46 -15.02 1.56
CA VAL A 93 1.90 -15.28 1.72
C VAL A 93 2.31 -15.17 3.17
N ALA A 94 1.90 -14.09 3.87
CA ALA A 94 2.19 -13.90 5.28
C ALA A 94 1.61 -15.02 6.15
N HIS A 95 0.41 -15.50 5.82
CA HIS A 95 -0.24 -16.61 6.48
C HIS A 95 0.54 -17.92 6.28
N HIS A 96 0.94 -18.22 5.03
CA HIS A 96 1.77 -19.37 4.71
C HIS A 96 3.13 -19.34 5.44
N MET A 97 3.80 -18.17 5.50
CA MET A 97 5.08 -17.99 6.22
C MET A 97 5.00 -18.39 7.71
N VAL A 98 3.84 -18.21 8.34
CA VAL A 98 3.68 -18.46 9.79
C VAL A 98 3.05 -19.81 10.11
N PHE A 99 2.04 -20.21 9.33
CA PHE A 99 1.17 -21.36 9.65
C PHE A 99 1.36 -22.55 8.71
N GLN A 100 2.14 -22.41 7.63
CA GLN A 100 2.50 -23.48 6.68
C GLN A 100 1.29 -24.13 5.96
N TYR A 101 0.14 -23.41 5.84
CA TYR A 101 -0.97 -23.88 5.03
C TYR A 101 -0.59 -23.91 3.55
N PRO A 102 -1.22 -24.78 2.73
CA PRO A 102 -0.95 -24.85 1.29
C PRO A 102 -1.10 -23.48 0.64
N PHE A 103 -0.10 -23.12 -0.16
CA PHE A 103 -0.05 -21.86 -0.87
C PHE A 103 0.50 -22.10 -2.28
N LEU A 104 -0.28 -21.75 -3.29
CA LEU A 104 0.10 -21.87 -4.69
C LEU A 104 -0.18 -20.54 -5.35
N PHE A 105 0.86 -19.73 -5.52
CA PHE A 105 0.77 -18.48 -6.26
C PHE A 105 2.00 -18.28 -7.13
N PHE A 106 1.76 -18.10 -8.42
CA PHE A 106 2.75 -18.02 -9.47
C PHE A 106 3.85 -16.97 -9.20
N ASP A 107 3.49 -15.77 -8.72
CA ASP A 107 4.45 -14.68 -8.48
C ASP A 107 5.63 -15.09 -7.57
N TRP A 108 5.39 -16.00 -6.62
CA TRP A 108 6.45 -16.51 -5.72
C TRP A 108 7.19 -17.70 -6.28
N THR A 109 6.50 -18.58 -7.04
CA THR A 109 7.15 -19.69 -7.72
C THR A 109 8.18 -19.17 -8.72
N GLU A 110 7.83 -18.13 -9.48
CA GLU A 110 8.71 -17.49 -10.46
C GLU A 110 9.54 -16.34 -9.87
N ARG A 111 9.43 -16.09 -8.56
CA ARG A 111 10.22 -15.10 -7.84
C ARG A 111 10.09 -13.69 -8.43
N LEU A 112 8.87 -13.32 -8.76
CA LEU A 112 8.53 -11.99 -9.29
C LEU A 112 8.29 -10.98 -8.15
N ARG A 113 8.01 -11.47 -6.94
CA ARG A 113 7.73 -10.67 -5.75
C ARG A 113 8.63 -11.09 -4.58
N GLY A 114 9.10 -10.09 -3.81
CA GLY A 114 9.91 -10.30 -2.62
C GLY A 114 9.10 -10.49 -1.34
N TYR A 115 9.73 -11.10 -0.36
CA TYR A 115 9.12 -11.37 0.95
C TYR A 115 9.10 -10.16 1.90
N PHE A 116 9.75 -9.05 1.55
CA PHE A 116 9.83 -7.88 2.43
C PHE A 116 8.45 -7.35 2.84
N TYR A 117 7.52 -7.20 1.90
CA TYR A 117 6.19 -6.68 2.20
C TYR A 117 5.31 -7.68 2.97
N PRO A 118 5.18 -8.95 2.54
CA PRO A 118 4.50 -9.98 3.33
C PRO A 118 5.07 -10.16 4.74
N LEU A 119 6.38 -10.00 4.93
CA LEU A 119 7.04 -10.14 6.24
C LEU A 119 6.48 -9.18 7.29
N ILE A 120 6.03 -7.99 6.91
CA ILE A 120 5.38 -7.04 7.81
C ILE A 120 4.13 -7.68 8.43
N PHE A 121 3.29 -8.30 7.62
CA PHE A 121 2.06 -8.96 8.07
C PHE A 121 2.34 -10.31 8.74
N ALA A 122 3.32 -11.05 8.26
CA ALA A 122 3.79 -12.27 8.90
C ALA A 122 4.29 -12.01 10.33
N SER A 123 4.98 -10.91 10.56
CA SER A 123 5.40 -10.48 11.91
C SER A 123 4.19 -10.24 12.82
N ILE A 124 3.15 -9.59 12.32
CA ILE A 124 1.88 -9.40 13.04
C ILE A 124 1.24 -10.76 13.36
N TYR A 125 1.13 -11.66 12.38
CA TYR A 125 0.56 -13.00 12.58
C TYR A 125 1.36 -13.82 13.59
N LYS A 126 2.69 -13.73 13.56
CA LYS A 126 3.55 -14.43 14.52
C LYS A 126 3.35 -13.92 15.94
N ILE A 127 3.24 -12.60 16.12
CA ILE A 127 2.95 -11.99 17.42
C ILE A 127 1.58 -12.46 17.94
N LEU A 128 0.54 -12.41 17.08
CA LEU A 128 -0.79 -12.88 17.45
C LEU A 128 -0.81 -14.38 17.81
N HIS A 129 -0.07 -15.20 17.06
CA HIS A 129 0.07 -16.63 17.34
C HIS A 129 0.75 -16.89 18.70
N LEU A 130 1.76 -16.09 19.07
CA LEU A 130 2.45 -16.20 20.35
C LEU A 130 1.59 -15.72 21.55
N LEU A 131 0.69 -14.76 21.32
CA LEU A 131 -0.15 -14.18 22.38
C LEU A 131 -1.34 -15.05 22.76
N GLY A 132 -1.68 -16.07 21.98
CA GLY A 132 -2.81 -16.78 22.42
C GLY A 132 -3.36 -17.94 21.64
N LYS A 133 -4.30 -18.56 22.16
CA LYS A 133 -5.04 -19.73 21.78
C LYS A 133 -5.83 -19.51 20.49
N ASP A 134 -5.95 -20.54 19.66
CA ASP A 134 -6.74 -20.60 18.44
C ASP A 134 -8.24 -20.38 18.72
N SER A 135 -8.64 -19.13 18.85
CA SER A 135 -10.04 -18.72 19.04
C SER A 135 -10.57 -17.98 17.81
N VAL A 136 -11.89 -17.94 17.65
CA VAL A 136 -12.59 -17.15 16.61
C VAL A 136 -12.15 -15.68 16.61
N TRP A 137 -11.89 -15.13 17.79
CA TRP A 137 -11.35 -13.78 17.97
C TRP A 137 -9.99 -13.60 17.31
N LEU A 138 -9.13 -14.59 17.37
CA LEU A 138 -7.80 -14.52 16.76
C LEU A 138 -7.91 -14.48 15.24
N LEU A 139 -8.86 -15.18 14.64
CA LEU A 139 -9.10 -15.13 13.20
C LEU A 139 -9.59 -13.75 12.75
N LEU A 140 -10.56 -13.17 13.45
CA LEU A 140 -11.01 -11.81 13.17
C LEU A 140 -9.87 -10.80 13.30
N MET A 141 -9.01 -10.95 14.31
CA MET A 141 -7.82 -10.13 14.48
C MET A 141 -6.81 -10.30 13.35
N LYS A 142 -6.62 -11.52 12.82
CA LYS A 142 -5.74 -11.77 11.67
C LYS A 142 -6.19 -11.04 10.40
N ILE A 143 -7.49 -10.84 10.22
CA ILE A 143 -8.04 -10.10 9.07
C ILE A 143 -7.94 -8.59 9.32
N TRP A 144 -8.33 -8.10 10.50
CA TRP A 144 -8.47 -6.68 10.76
C TRP A 144 -7.17 -5.96 11.14
N ILE A 145 -6.26 -6.58 11.90
CA ILE A 145 -5.03 -5.90 12.35
C ILE A 145 -4.12 -5.48 11.19
N PRO A 146 -3.85 -6.30 10.15
CA PRO A 146 -3.11 -5.84 8.98
C PRO A 146 -3.74 -4.61 8.32
N ARG A 147 -5.05 -4.59 8.16
CA ARG A 147 -5.81 -3.46 7.58
C ARG A 147 -5.77 -2.22 8.48
N LEU A 148 -5.89 -2.39 9.80
CA LEU A 148 -5.73 -1.31 10.78
C LEU A 148 -4.31 -0.74 10.75
N THR A 149 -3.29 -1.59 10.64
CA THR A 149 -1.90 -1.14 10.48
C THR A 149 -1.77 -0.26 9.23
N GLN A 150 -2.34 -0.69 8.10
CA GLN A 150 -2.33 0.09 6.88
C GLN A 150 -3.12 1.41 7.02
N ALA A 151 -4.25 1.39 7.72
CA ALA A 151 -5.04 2.58 8.03
C ALA A 151 -4.26 3.62 8.85
N LEU A 152 -3.51 3.17 9.87
CA LEU A 152 -2.65 4.02 10.69
C LEU A 152 -1.51 4.64 9.87
N LEU A 153 -0.87 3.86 9.00
CA LEU A 153 0.18 4.35 8.10
C LEU A 153 -0.38 5.39 7.13
N SER A 154 -1.59 5.17 6.60
CA SER A 154 -2.27 6.13 5.74
C SER A 154 -2.66 7.42 6.49
N ALA A 155 -3.09 7.32 7.75
CA ALA A 155 -3.33 8.49 8.59
C ALA A 155 -2.06 9.33 8.79
N ILE A 156 -0.91 8.67 9.04
CA ILE A 156 0.38 9.34 9.15
C ILE A 156 0.73 10.05 7.83
N ALA A 157 0.51 9.42 6.68
CA ALA A 157 0.75 10.02 5.37
C ALA A 157 -0.11 11.27 5.16
N ASP A 158 -1.40 11.23 5.46
CA ASP A 158 -2.32 12.37 5.33
C ASP A 158 -1.89 13.54 6.23
N ILE A 159 -1.49 13.26 7.47
CA ILE A 159 -0.95 14.27 8.39
C ILE A 159 0.34 14.88 7.84
N ARG A 160 1.22 14.07 7.24
CA ARG A 160 2.46 14.57 6.61
C ARG A 160 2.19 15.42 5.37
N LEU A 161 1.21 15.08 4.57
CA LEU A 161 0.77 15.91 3.45
C LEU A 161 0.25 17.28 3.93
N TYR A 162 -0.58 17.27 4.96
CA TYR A 162 -1.06 18.52 5.60
C TYR A 162 0.11 19.36 6.12
N SER A 163 1.05 18.75 6.85
CA SER A 163 2.21 19.42 7.42
C SER A 163 3.13 20.00 6.35
N LEU A 164 3.33 19.26 5.25
CA LEU A 164 4.07 19.72 4.08
C LEU A 164 3.46 21.00 3.51
N MET A 165 2.16 20.97 3.23
CA MET A 165 1.46 22.11 2.64
C MET A 165 1.39 23.31 3.58
N LYS A 166 1.31 23.09 4.90
CA LYS A 166 1.37 24.14 5.91
C LYS A 166 2.75 24.82 5.96
N GLN A 167 3.83 24.06 5.78
CA GLN A 167 5.20 24.61 5.75
C GLN A 167 5.50 25.36 4.45
N LEU A 168 5.07 24.83 3.31
CA LEU A 168 5.35 25.40 2.00
C LEU A 168 4.50 26.61 1.68
N GLU A 169 3.25 26.63 2.13
CA GLU A 169 2.29 27.71 1.88
C GLU A 169 1.84 28.36 3.19
N ASN A 170 0.70 27.92 3.66
CA ASN A 170 0.07 28.39 4.89
C ASN A 170 -1.00 27.41 5.36
N GLN A 171 -1.47 27.60 6.59
CA GLN A 171 -2.49 26.74 7.18
C GLN A 171 -3.81 26.68 6.40
N LYS A 172 -4.19 27.77 5.75
CA LYS A 172 -5.43 27.83 4.95
C LYS A 172 -5.33 26.93 3.73
N MET A 173 -4.21 26.99 3.01
CA MET A 173 -3.95 26.15 1.85
C MET A 173 -3.85 24.67 2.24
N ALA A 174 -3.14 24.36 3.33
CA ALA A 174 -3.04 23.01 3.87
C ALA A 174 -4.42 22.40 4.16
N ARG A 175 -5.35 23.17 4.74
CA ARG A 175 -6.73 22.70 4.99
C ARG A 175 -7.49 22.33 3.72
N TRP A 176 -7.30 23.07 2.62
CA TRP A 176 -7.97 22.75 1.35
C TRP A 176 -7.42 21.50 0.70
N VAL A 177 -6.08 21.34 0.68
CA VAL A 177 -5.45 20.11 0.19
C VAL A 177 -5.86 18.91 1.03
N PHE A 178 -5.86 19.06 2.35
CA PHE A 178 -6.28 18.02 3.28
C PHE A 178 -7.75 17.62 3.09
N PHE A 179 -8.64 18.59 2.90
CA PHE A 179 -10.04 18.34 2.57
C PHE A 179 -10.15 17.51 1.28
N CYS A 180 -9.48 17.90 0.19
CA CYS A 180 -9.50 17.14 -1.07
C CYS A 180 -8.99 15.71 -0.88
N GLN A 181 -7.88 15.54 -0.13
CA GLN A 181 -7.30 14.22 0.16
C GLN A 181 -8.26 13.33 0.95
N LEU A 182 -8.92 13.88 1.98
CA LEU A 182 -9.87 13.14 2.80
C LEU A 182 -11.21 12.88 2.10
N CYS A 183 -11.63 13.75 1.15
CA CYS A 183 -12.86 13.56 0.39
C CYS A 183 -12.70 12.66 -0.82
N SER A 184 -11.48 12.31 -1.26
CA SER A 184 -11.28 11.49 -2.46
C SER A 184 -11.84 10.08 -2.26
N TRP A 185 -12.83 9.69 -3.07
CA TRP A 185 -13.47 8.38 -3.03
C TRP A 185 -12.47 7.23 -3.24
N PHE A 186 -11.54 7.40 -4.19
CA PHE A 186 -10.55 6.37 -4.49
C PHE A 186 -9.52 6.22 -3.37
N THR A 187 -9.18 7.32 -2.68
CA THR A 187 -8.39 7.24 -1.45
C THR A 187 -9.12 6.47 -0.36
N TRP A 188 -10.41 6.70 -0.15
CA TRP A 188 -11.22 5.92 0.79
C TRP A 188 -11.24 4.44 0.44
N TYR A 189 -11.38 4.13 -0.83
CA TYR A 189 -11.44 2.76 -1.32
C TYR A 189 -10.13 1.98 -1.17
N CYS A 190 -8.97 2.66 -1.30
CA CYS A 190 -7.66 1.99 -1.36
C CYS A 190 -6.82 2.11 -0.08
N CYS A 191 -6.94 3.20 0.70
CA CYS A 191 -5.94 3.56 1.71
C CYS A 191 -5.84 2.60 2.91
N THR A 192 -6.83 1.75 3.13
CA THR A 192 -6.83 0.75 4.21
C THR A 192 -6.60 -0.68 3.73
N ARG A 193 -6.47 -0.88 2.42
CA ARG A 193 -6.23 -2.20 1.81
C ARG A 193 -4.75 -2.57 1.89
N THR A 194 -4.47 -3.86 2.06
CA THR A 194 -3.11 -4.39 2.15
C THR A 194 -2.44 -4.55 0.78
N LEU A 195 -2.63 -3.54 -0.08
CA LEU A 195 -2.02 -3.46 -1.41
C LEU A 195 -0.62 -2.88 -1.36
N THR A 196 0.28 -3.38 -2.18
CA THR A 196 1.62 -2.80 -2.37
C THR A 196 1.54 -1.35 -2.87
N ASN A 197 0.53 -1.01 -3.71
CA ASN A 197 0.27 0.36 -4.17
C ASN A 197 -0.12 1.31 -3.04
N THR A 198 -0.87 0.83 -2.04
CA THR A 198 -1.22 1.63 -0.86
C THR A 198 0.03 1.96 -0.04
N MET A 199 0.89 0.98 0.19
CA MET A 199 2.16 1.22 0.89
C MET A 199 3.08 2.14 0.09
N GLU A 200 3.17 1.97 -1.23
CA GLU A 200 3.88 2.87 -2.13
C GLU A 200 3.38 4.32 -1.99
N THR A 201 2.06 4.52 -1.97
CA THR A 201 1.44 5.84 -1.80
C THR A 201 1.79 6.47 -0.46
N VAL A 202 1.71 5.70 0.63
CA VAL A 202 2.09 6.13 1.99
C VAL A 202 3.54 6.57 2.04
N LEU A 203 4.46 5.72 1.56
CA LEU A 203 5.89 6.02 1.55
C LEU A 203 6.22 7.23 0.68
N THR A 204 5.55 7.36 -0.46
CA THR A 204 5.70 8.51 -1.38
C THR A 204 5.29 9.82 -0.70
N ILE A 205 4.16 9.88 -0.01
CA ILE A 205 3.72 11.09 0.70
C ILE A 205 4.71 11.44 1.84
N ILE A 206 5.14 10.44 2.61
CA ILE A 206 6.09 10.68 3.70
C ILE A 206 7.45 11.12 3.14
N ALA A 207 7.90 10.55 2.01
CA ALA A 207 9.13 10.96 1.35
C ALA A 207 9.06 12.41 0.84
N LEU A 208 7.92 12.81 0.26
CA LEU A 208 7.69 14.21 -0.18
C LEU A 208 7.84 15.23 0.95
N PHE A 209 7.47 14.86 2.18
CA PHE A 209 7.65 15.72 3.35
C PHE A 209 9.13 16.02 3.64
N TYR A 210 10.05 15.08 3.35
CA TYR A 210 11.49 15.23 3.52
C TYR A 210 12.22 15.66 2.24
N TYR A 211 11.51 15.73 1.11
CA TYR A 211 12.10 16.16 -0.17
C TYR A 211 12.59 17.62 -0.09
N PRO A 212 13.69 17.99 -0.77
CA PRO A 212 14.27 19.34 -0.71
C PRO A 212 13.43 20.36 -1.50
N TRP A 213 12.30 20.75 -0.95
CA TRP A 213 11.50 21.85 -1.47
C TRP A 213 12.09 23.21 -1.09
N GLU A 214 12.02 24.16 -2.01
CA GLU A 214 12.36 25.55 -1.71
C GLU A 214 11.43 26.08 -0.58
N GLY A 215 12.05 26.53 0.51
CA GLY A 215 11.33 27.01 1.70
C GLY A 215 10.90 25.92 2.71
N SER A 216 11.20 24.64 2.48
CA SER A 216 10.97 23.59 3.48
C SER A 216 12.02 23.62 4.58
N LYS A 217 11.55 23.48 5.85
CA LYS A 217 12.42 23.34 7.04
C LYS A 217 12.76 21.88 7.36
N SER A 218 12.09 20.93 6.74
CA SER A 218 12.21 19.49 7.01
C SER A 218 13.04 18.73 6.00
N MET A 219 13.83 19.42 5.18
CA MET A 219 14.69 18.80 4.16
C MET A 219 15.65 17.78 4.75
N ASN A 220 15.62 16.56 4.22
CA ASN A 220 16.55 15.51 4.59
C ASN A 220 16.70 14.49 3.46
N SER A 221 17.78 14.62 2.69
CA SER A 221 18.03 13.82 1.49
C SER A 221 18.11 12.32 1.79
N ILE A 222 18.74 11.92 2.90
CA ILE A 222 18.84 10.52 3.29
C ILE A 222 17.46 9.94 3.61
N LYS A 223 16.62 10.66 4.36
CA LYS A 223 15.30 10.16 4.75
C LYS A 223 14.38 9.95 3.55
N TYR A 224 14.28 10.95 2.64
CA TYR A 224 13.39 10.75 1.50
C TYR A 224 13.92 9.66 0.55
N SER A 225 15.24 9.60 0.30
CA SER A 225 15.81 8.56 -0.56
C SER A 225 15.66 7.16 0.04
N SER A 226 15.78 7.01 1.38
CA SER A 226 15.51 5.73 2.05
C SER A 226 14.05 5.29 1.91
N LEU A 227 13.10 6.21 2.02
CA LEU A 227 11.67 5.91 1.84
C LEU A 227 11.35 5.54 0.39
N VAL A 228 11.97 6.22 -0.58
CA VAL A 228 11.83 5.89 -2.01
C VAL A 228 12.45 4.53 -2.32
N ALA A 229 13.63 4.24 -1.79
CA ALA A 229 14.28 2.94 -1.96
C ALA A 229 13.47 1.81 -1.29
N LEU A 230 12.86 2.07 -0.12
CA LEU A 230 11.95 1.13 0.54
C LEU A 230 10.70 0.88 -0.32
N ALA A 231 10.11 1.92 -0.89
CA ALA A 231 8.98 1.78 -1.82
C ALA A 231 9.37 0.93 -3.05
N PHE A 232 10.58 1.12 -3.60
CA PHE A 232 11.12 0.33 -4.71
C PHE A 232 11.29 -1.16 -4.38
N ILE A 233 11.71 -1.50 -3.15
CA ILE A 233 11.80 -2.91 -2.72
C ILE A 233 10.40 -3.54 -2.64
N ILE A 234 9.42 -2.81 -2.11
CA ILE A 234 8.03 -3.30 -2.01
C ILE A 234 7.42 -3.45 -3.41
N ARG A 235 7.69 -2.48 -4.28
CA ARG A 235 7.16 -2.44 -5.64
C ARG A 235 8.16 -1.78 -6.59
N PRO A 236 8.79 -2.52 -7.52
CA PRO A 236 9.83 -1.96 -8.40
C PRO A 236 9.37 -0.75 -9.22
N THR A 237 8.10 -0.69 -9.58
CA THR A 237 7.51 0.44 -10.32
C THR A 237 7.40 1.74 -9.51
N ALA A 238 7.59 1.70 -8.20
CA ALA A 238 7.53 2.89 -7.34
C ALA A 238 8.58 3.96 -7.70
N VAL A 239 9.64 3.60 -8.41
CA VAL A 239 10.63 4.56 -8.89
C VAL A 239 10.07 5.47 -9.99
N ILE A 240 9.07 5.01 -10.76
CA ILE A 240 8.54 5.75 -11.92
C ILE A 240 8.08 7.17 -11.54
N PRO A 241 7.18 7.38 -10.57
CA PRO A 241 6.78 8.73 -10.16
C PRO A 241 7.93 9.53 -9.52
N TRP A 242 9.00 8.89 -9.08
CA TRP A 242 10.13 9.57 -8.47
C TRP A 242 11.20 10.04 -9.46
N ILE A 243 11.24 9.53 -10.69
CA ILE A 243 12.24 9.92 -11.70
C ILE A 243 12.30 11.45 -11.90
N PRO A 244 11.20 12.17 -12.18
CA PRO A 244 11.26 13.62 -12.38
C PRO A 244 11.71 14.38 -11.12
N LEU A 245 11.30 13.93 -9.93
CA LEU A 245 11.69 14.54 -8.65
C LEU A 245 13.16 14.32 -8.34
N LEU A 246 13.68 13.10 -8.53
CA LEU A 246 15.10 12.77 -8.35
C LEU A 246 15.98 13.55 -9.34
N PHE A 247 15.56 13.63 -10.61
CA PHE A 247 16.25 14.41 -11.63
C PHE A 247 16.30 15.90 -11.26
N ARG A 248 15.17 16.48 -10.83
CA ARG A 248 15.15 17.87 -10.35
C ARG A 248 16.10 18.09 -9.18
N HIS A 249 16.08 17.21 -8.17
CA HIS A 249 16.98 17.33 -7.03
C HIS A 249 18.46 17.25 -7.45
N PHE A 250 18.80 16.27 -8.28
CA PHE A 250 20.14 16.11 -8.81
C PHE A 250 20.60 17.34 -9.62
N TRP A 251 19.69 17.93 -10.40
CA TRP A 251 20.00 19.12 -11.20
C TRP A 251 20.23 20.36 -10.34
N GLN A 252 19.47 20.54 -9.28
CA GLN A 252 19.55 21.67 -8.36
C GLN A 252 20.73 21.57 -7.38
N GLU A 253 21.21 20.35 -7.09
CA GLU A 253 22.30 20.14 -6.13
C GLU A 253 23.67 20.61 -6.71
N GLN A 254 24.36 21.45 -5.95
CA GLN A 254 25.68 21.93 -6.34
C GLN A 254 26.76 20.85 -6.23
N ARG A 255 26.68 20.01 -5.16
CA ARG A 255 27.62 18.91 -4.90
C ARG A 255 27.06 17.58 -5.37
N LYS A 256 26.86 17.45 -6.68
CA LYS A 256 26.24 16.26 -7.31
C LYS A 256 26.90 14.94 -6.93
N LEU A 257 28.26 14.93 -6.96
CA LEU A 257 29.02 13.73 -6.62
C LEU A 257 28.82 13.34 -5.14
N ALA A 258 28.80 14.32 -4.23
CA ALA A 258 28.54 14.08 -2.81
C ALA A 258 27.12 13.53 -2.57
N LEU A 259 26.12 14.03 -3.30
CA LEU A 259 24.75 13.50 -3.25
C LEU A 259 24.69 12.03 -3.66
N ILE A 260 25.39 11.67 -4.74
CA ILE A 260 25.44 10.27 -5.20
C ILE A 260 26.18 9.40 -4.18
N LEU A 261 27.42 9.77 -3.82
CA LEU A 261 28.31 8.92 -3.01
C LEU A 261 27.87 8.80 -1.54
N HIS A 262 27.30 9.86 -0.95
CA HIS A 262 26.96 9.87 0.48
C HIS A 262 25.46 9.65 0.76
N ASN A 263 24.59 9.77 -0.25
CA ASN A 263 23.15 9.55 -0.06
C ASN A 263 22.62 8.40 -0.92
N PHE A 264 22.67 8.51 -2.24
CA PHE A 264 21.96 7.55 -3.10
C PHE A 264 22.62 6.17 -3.12
N LEU A 265 23.93 6.09 -3.24
CA LEU A 265 24.66 4.81 -3.25
C LEU A 265 24.53 4.06 -1.91
N PRO A 266 24.84 4.65 -0.74
CA PRO A 266 24.72 3.95 0.53
C PRO A 266 23.28 3.49 0.80
N VAL A 267 22.29 4.34 0.55
CA VAL A 267 20.88 3.99 0.71
C VAL A 267 20.49 2.84 -0.22
N GLY A 268 20.88 2.91 -1.51
CA GLY A 268 20.61 1.86 -2.48
C GLY A 268 21.23 0.52 -2.10
N PHE A 269 22.52 0.52 -1.70
CA PHE A 269 23.21 -0.70 -1.28
C PHE A 269 22.62 -1.32 -0.02
N ILE A 270 22.32 -0.51 1.01
CA ILE A 270 21.77 -1.01 2.26
C ILE A 270 20.36 -1.60 2.03
N THR A 271 19.50 -0.89 1.32
CA THR A 271 18.12 -1.33 1.10
C THR A 271 18.05 -2.53 0.17
N LEU A 272 18.83 -2.56 -0.91
CA LEU A 272 18.91 -3.70 -1.81
C LEU A 272 19.53 -4.92 -1.12
N GLY A 273 20.60 -4.71 -0.33
CA GLY A 273 21.21 -5.76 0.47
C GLY A 273 20.23 -6.38 1.46
N LEU A 274 19.44 -5.55 2.15
CA LEU A 274 18.39 -6.02 3.05
C LEU A 274 17.34 -6.88 2.32
N SER A 275 16.87 -6.42 1.14
CA SER A 275 15.94 -7.19 0.31
C SER A 275 16.53 -8.54 -0.09
N LEU A 276 17.78 -8.55 -0.59
CA LEU A 276 18.47 -9.76 -1.00
C LEU A 276 18.65 -10.76 0.14
N ILE A 277 18.97 -10.30 1.36
CA ILE A 277 19.12 -11.16 2.54
C ILE A 277 17.76 -11.79 2.92
N ILE A 278 16.69 -10.99 2.98
CA ILE A 278 15.35 -11.49 3.28
C ILE A 278 14.93 -12.51 2.23
N ASP A 279 15.04 -12.17 0.95
CA ASP A 279 14.65 -13.05 -0.15
C ASP A 279 15.50 -14.32 -0.18
N ARG A 280 16.79 -14.27 0.18
CA ARG A 280 17.67 -15.44 0.33
C ARG A 280 17.19 -16.40 1.42
N VAL A 281 16.70 -15.86 2.53
CA VAL A 281 16.20 -16.69 3.66
C VAL A 281 14.96 -17.48 3.24
N PHE A 282 14.03 -16.85 2.52
CA PHE A 282 12.76 -17.49 2.18
C PHE A 282 12.80 -18.30 0.87
N PHE A 283 13.54 -17.86 -0.15
CA PHE A 283 13.69 -18.60 -1.41
C PHE A 283 14.76 -19.70 -1.35
N GLY A 284 15.62 -19.71 -0.33
CA GLY A 284 16.73 -20.64 -0.26
C GLY A 284 17.91 -20.36 -1.21
N GLN A 285 17.83 -19.33 -2.07
CA GLN A 285 18.86 -18.95 -3.04
C GLN A 285 18.89 -17.43 -3.25
N TRP A 286 20.04 -16.92 -3.71
CA TRP A 286 20.17 -15.50 -4.03
C TRP A 286 19.28 -15.13 -5.23
N THR A 287 18.34 -14.23 -5.01
CA THR A 287 17.37 -13.83 -6.01
C THR A 287 17.21 -12.31 -6.03
N LEU A 288 17.42 -11.71 -7.19
CA LEU A 288 17.16 -10.29 -7.41
C LEU A 288 15.75 -10.12 -8.00
N VAL A 289 14.78 -10.07 -7.12
CA VAL A 289 13.34 -10.02 -7.47
C VAL A 289 13.02 -8.83 -8.38
N GLN A 290 13.65 -7.67 -8.14
CA GLN A 290 13.43 -6.45 -8.93
C GLN A 290 13.82 -6.65 -10.39
N LEU A 291 14.89 -7.41 -10.65
CA LEU A 291 15.32 -7.75 -12.01
C LEU A 291 14.36 -8.76 -12.68
N ASN A 292 13.94 -9.79 -11.94
CA ASN A 292 12.96 -10.76 -12.45
C ASN A 292 11.65 -10.06 -12.81
N PHE A 293 11.17 -9.16 -11.95
CA PHE A 293 9.98 -8.35 -12.22
C PHE A 293 10.12 -7.51 -13.50
N LEU A 294 11.25 -6.84 -13.68
CA LEU A 294 11.53 -6.03 -14.87
C LEU A 294 11.58 -6.91 -16.12
N LYS A 295 12.29 -8.05 -16.04
CA LYS A 295 12.38 -9.02 -17.15
C LYS A 295 11.00 -9.51 -17.58
N PHE A 296 10.16 -9.93 -16.63
CA PHE A 296 8.82 -10.46 -16.88
C PHE A 296 7.89 -9.41 -17.51
N ASN A 297 7.78 -8.23 -16.88
CA ASN A 297 6.78 -7.24 -17.27
C ASN A 297 7.19 -6.36 -18.45
N VAL A 298 8.49 -6.08 -18.62
CA VAL A 298 8.98 -5.13 -19.63
C VAL A 298 9.68 -5.84 -20.78
N LEU A 299 10.65 -6.73 -20.50
CA LEU A 299 11.43 -7.36 -21.55
C LEU A 299 10.66 -8.48 -22.26
N GLN A 300 9.92 -9.28 -21.52
CA GLN A 300 9.13 -10.39 -22.06
C GLN A 300 7.68 -9.99 -22.35
N ASN A 301 7.22 -8.81 -21.89
CA ASN A 301 5.84 -8.32 -22.02
C ASN A 301 4.76 -9.33 -21.58
N LEU A 302 5.09 -10.21 -20.64
CA LEU A 302 4.17 -11.24 -20.13
C LEU A 302 3.05 -10.65 -19.26
N GLY A 303 3.15 -9.39 -18.87
CA GLY A 303 2.05 -8.67 -18.23
C GLY A 303 0.75 -8.64 -19.03
N THR A 304 0.80 -8.88 -20.36
CA THR A 304 -0.39 -8.98 -21.22
C THR A 304 -1.33 -10.11 -20.82
N LEU A 305 -0.83 -11.16 -20.16
CA LEU A 305 -1.61 -12.29 -19.65
C LEU A 305 -2.66 -11.87 -18.61
N TYR A 306 -2.40 -10.78 -17.89
CA TYR A 306 -3.35 -10.20 -16.93
C TYR A 306 -4.36 -9.23 -17.56
N GLY A 307 -4.42 -9.18 -18.88
CA GLY A 307 -5.26 -8.28 -19.66
C GLY A 307 -4.48 -7.11 -20.26
N SER A 308 -4.95 -6.61 -21.40
CA SER A 308 -4.33 -5.50 -22.13
C SER A 308 -5.35 -4.42 -22.41
N HIS A 309 -4.89 -3.17 -22.33
CA HIS A 309 -5.68 -1.99 -22.66
C HIS A 309 -4.93 -1.12 -23.65
N SER A 310 -5.69 -0.34 -24.46
CA SER A 310 -5.14 0.63 -25.41
C SER A 310 -4.21 1.63 -24.71
N TRP A 311 -3.23 2.19 -25.44
CA TRP A 311 -2.26 3.14 -24.88
C TRP A 311 -2.89 4.36 -24.22
N HIS A 312 -4.02 4.86 -24.73
CA HIS A 312 -4.71 6.04 -24.23
C HIS A 312 -5.60 5.79 -23.01
N TRP A 313 -5.73 4.53 -22.55
CA TRP A 313 -6.68 4.13 -21.52
C TRP A 313 -6.54 4.94 -20.22
N TYR A 314 -5.32 5.25 -19.78
CA TYR A 314 -5.13 6.07 -18.59
C TYR A 314 -5.64 7.50 -18.78
N PHE A 315 -5.50 8.09 -19.96
CA PHE A 315 -5.98 9.44 -20.22
C PHE A 315 -7.49 9.51 -20.41
N SER A 316 -8.08 8.51 -21.05
CA SER A 316 -9.52 8.49 -21.38
C SER A 316 -10.39 7.90 -20.28
N GLN A 317 -9.88 6.94 -19.50
CA GLN A 317 -10.65 6.22 -18.49
C GLN A 317 -9.96 6.19 -17.13
N GLY A 318 -8.75 5.67 -17.02
CA GLY A 318 -8.08 5.39 -15.74
C GLY A 318 -7.97 6.63 -14.84
N PHE A 319 -7.37 7.69 -15.32
CA PHE A 319 -7.14 8.91 -14.56
C PHE A 319 -8.43 9.70 -14.29
N PRO A 320 -9.34 9.90 -15.27
CA PRO A 320 -10.64 10.51 -15.01
C PRO A 320 -11.47 9.77 -13.96
N VAL A 321 -11.50 8.45 -13.99
CA VAL A 321 -12.25 7.64 -13.04
C VAL A 321 -11.73 7.80 -11.61
N ILE A 322 -10.41 7.69 -11.38
CA ILE A 322 -9.88 7.81 -10.01
C ILE A 322 -10.01 9.22 -9.43
N LEU A 323 -9.93 10.25 -10.26
CA LEU A 323 -10.20 11.62 -9.84
C LEU A 323 -11.70 11.87 -9.63
N GLY A 324 -12.53 11.25 -10.44
CA GLY A 324 -13.98 11.45 -10.40
C GLY A 324 -14.33 12.94 -10.44
N THR A 325 -15.11 13.39 -9.48
CA THR A 325 -15.57 14.79 -9.40
C THR A 325 -14.45 15.78 -9.02
N HIS A 326 -13.26 15.34 -8.63
CA HIS A 326 -12.09 16.19 -8.45
C HIS A 326 -11.44 16.65 -9.76
N LEU A 327 -11.73 15.97 -10.89
CA LEU A 327 -11.09 16.24 -12.19
C LEU A 327 -11.18 17.73 -12.62
N PRO A 328 -12.35 18.39 -12.65
CA PRO A 328 -12.42 19.81 -13.04
C PRO A 328 -11.63 20.72 -12.08
N PHE A 329 -11.60 20.41 -10.79
CA PHE A 329 -10.83 21.17 -9.81
C PHE A 329 -9.33 20.95 -9.97
N PHE A 330 -8.90 19.75 -10.36
CA PHE A 330 -7.52 19.45 -10.72
C PHE A 330 -7.07 20.30 -11.91
N ILE A 331 -7.82 20.27 -13.00
CA ILE A 331 -7.50 21.04 -14.22
C ILE A 331 -7.43 22.54 -13.90
N HIS A 332 -8.43 23.10 -13.23
CA HIS A 332 -8.45 24.51 -12.82
C HIS A 332 -7.27 24.85 -11.90
N GLY A 333 -6.94 23.97 -10.97
CA GLY A 333 -5.82 24.16 -10.04
C GLY A 333 -4.45 24.13 -10.70
N CYS A 334 -4.27 23.39 -11.80
CA CYS A 334 -3.03 23.38 -12.57
C CYS A 334 -2.68 24.77 -13.13
N PHE A 335 -3.66 25.54 -13.54
CA PHE A 335 -3.46 26.91 -14.03
C PHE A 335 -3.16 27.91 -12.90
N LEU A 336 -3.69 27.67 -11.70
CA LEU A 336 -3.59 28.58 -10.56
C LEU A 336 -2.37 28.31 -9.67
N SER A 337 -1.77 27.14 -9.77
CA SER A 337 -0.70 26.75 -8.89
C SER A 337 0.63 27.47 -9.17
N PRO A 338 1.43 27.83 -8.13
CA PRO A 338 2.76 28.40 -8.30
C PRO A 338 3.70 27.50 -9.10
N LYS A 339 4.67 28.14 -9.77
CA LYS A 339 5.66 27.46 -10.63
C LYS A 339 6.41 26.33 -9.92
N ARG A 340 6.63 26.44 -8.59
CA ARG A 340 7.32 25.41 -7.78
C ARG A 340 6.61 24.05 -7.79
N TYR A 341 5.29 23.98 -7.99
CA TYR A 341 4.53 22.74 -8.06
C TYR A 341 4.42 22.13 -9.46
N ARG A 342 4.93 22.81 -10.49
CA ARG A 342 4.95 22.25 -11.85
C ARG A 342 5.62 20.88 -11.91
N ILE A 343 6.62 20.64 -11.02
CA ILE A 343 7.26 19.33 -10.94
C ILE A 343 6.28 18.22 -10.56
N LEU A 344 5.30 18.47 -9.68
CA LEU A 344 4.26 17.49 -9.36
C LEU A 344 3.39 17.19 -10.58
N LEU A 345 3.02 18.23 -11.35
CA LEU A 345 2.28 18.03 -12.59
C LEU A 345 3.09 17.22 -13.60
N VAL A 346 4.38 17.55 -13.78
CA VAL A 346 5.30 16.79 -14.63
C VAL A 346 5.38 15.34 -14.16
N THR A 347 5.45 15.10 -12.86
CA THR A 347 5.45 13.75 -12.28
C THR A 347 4.16 12.99 -12.59
N VAL A 348 2.99 13.62 -12.45
CA VAL A 348 1.70 13.00 -12.81
C VAL A 348 1.67 12.62 -14.28
N LEU A 349 1.99 13.58 -15.17
CA LEU A 349 1.98 13.35 -16.63
C LEU A 349 3.01 12.29 -17.04
N TRP A 350 4.20 12.33 -16.48
CA TRP A 350 5.26 11.34 -16.70
C TRP A 350 4.79 9.93 -16.30
N THR A 351 4.19 9.80 -15.12
CA THR A 351 3.70 8.51 -14.63
C THR A 351 2.61 7.95 -15.53
N LEU A 352 1.64 8.79 -15.93
CA LEU A 352 0.60 8.40 -16.87
C LEU A 352 1.18 7.98 -18.21
N LEU A 353 2.17 8.72 -18.73
CA LEU A 353 2.81 8.41 -20.00
C LEU A 353 3.53 7.06 -19.94
N VAL A 354 4.38 6.84 -18.92
CA VAL A 354 5.15 5.59 -18.79
C VAL A 354 4.21 4.39 -18.64
N TYR A 355 3.19 4.48 -17.78
CA TYR A 355 2.23 3.38 -17.65
C TYR A 355 1.34 3.19 -18.88
N SER A 356 1.11 4.23 -19.68
CA SER A 356 0.40 4.11 -20.96
C SER A 356 1.14 3.28 -21.99
N MET A 357 2.47 3.23 -21.90
CA MET A 357 3.30 2.40 -22.79
C MET A 357 3.27 0.90 -22.42
N LEU A 358 2.90 0.56 -21.18
CA LEU A 358 2.76 -0.83 -20.76
C LEU A 358 1.40 -1.38 -21.22
N SER A 359 1.38 -2.66 -21.63
CA SER A 359 0.15 -3.31 -22.11
C SER A 359 -0.87 -3.51 -21.00
N HIS A 360 -0.44 -4.02 -19.84
CA HIS A 360 -1.29 -4.23 -18.69
C HIS A 360 -1.50 -2.92 -17.89
N LYS A 361 -2.75 -2.57 -17.66
CA LYS A 361 -3.14 -1.32 -17.01
C LYS A 361 -4.23 -1.57 -15.98
N GLU A 362 -4.06 -0.96 -14.80
CA GLU A 362 -5.05 -0.98 -13.73
C GLU A 362 -5.18 0.38 -13.05
N PHE A 363 -6.34 0.65 -12.45
CA PHE A 363 -6.60 1.90 -11.72
C PHE A 363 -5.64 2.12 -10.56
N ARG A 364 -5.27 1.08 -9.84
CA ARG A 364 -4.37 1.16 -8.67
C ARG A 364 -2.94 1.58 -9.01
N PHE A 365 -2.47 1.39 -10.25
CA PHE A 365 -1.09 1.74 -10.62
C PHE A 365 -0.82 3.24 -10.55
N ILE A 366 -1.82 4.06 -10.78
CA ILE A 366 -1.71 5.52 -10.73
C ILE A 366 -2.18 6.11 -9.39
N TYR A 367 -2.53 5.28 -8.40
CA TYR A 367 -2.89 5.72 -7.05
C TYR A 367 -1.78 6.53 -6.36
N PRO A 368 -0.47 6.18 -6.47
CA PRO A 368 0.61 6.94 -5.82
C PRO A 368 0.72 8.42 -6.24
N VAL A 369 0.22 8.79 -7.40
CA VAL A 369 0.22 10.20 -7.86
C VAL A 369 -1.07 10.95 -7.54
N LEU A 370 -2.10 10.28 -7.04
CA LEU A 370 -3.37 10.91 -6.66
C LEU A 370 -3.20 12.02 -5.59
N PRO A 371 -2.39 11.86 -4.52
CA PRO A 371 -2.13 12.92 -3.56
C PRO A 371 -1.52 14.18 -4.18
N PHE A 372 -0.74 14.05 -5.27
CA PHE A 372 -0.20 15.19 -6.00
C PHE A 372 -1.32 15.98 -6.68
N CYS A 373 -2.31 15.27 -7.23
CA CYS A 373 -3.51 15.89 -7.82
C CYS A 373 -4.32 16.67 -6.78
N MET A 374 -4.39 16.16 -5.52
CA MET A 374 -5.11 16.85 -4.45
C MET A 374 -4.48 18.19 -4.08
N VAL A 375 -3.17 18.38 -4.29
CA VAL A 375 -2.52 19.67 -4.13
C VAL A 375 -3.12 20.70 -5.10
N PHE A 376 -3.29 20.35 -6.37
CA PHE A 376 -3.90 21.22 -7.37
C PHE A 376 -5.39 21.49 -7.09
N CYS A 377 -6.13 20.46 -6.68
CA CYS A 377 -7.53 20.63 -6.26
C CYS A 377 -7.65 21.62 -5.10
N GLY A 378 -6.73 21.57 -4.14
CA GLY A 378 -6.68 22.52 -3.03
C GLY A 378 -6.45 23.97 -3.50
N TYR A 379 -5.59 24.19 -4.51
CA TYR A 379 -5.40 25.51 -5.12
C TYR A 379 -6.68 26.01 -5.79
N SER A 380 -7.37 25.14 -6.52
CA SER A 380 -8.67 25.46 -7.12
C SER A 380 -9.66 25.91 -6.05
N LEU A 381 -9.88 25.12 -5.00
CA LEU A 381 -10.82 25.47 -3.93
C LEU A 381 -10.44 26.74 -3.18
N ASN A 382 -9.14 27.01 -2.99
CA ASN A 382 -8.70 28.24 -2.33
C ASN A 382 -9.09 29.50 -3.14
N HIS A 383 -9.07 29.42 -4.46
CA HIS A 383 -9.38 30.54 -5.37
C HIS A 383 -10.87 30.73 -5.66
N LEU A 384 -11.69 29.70 -5.45
CA LEU A 384 -13.15 29.82 -5.60
C LEU A 384 -13.72 30.77 -4.53
N LYS A 385 -14.28 31.90 -4.94
CA LYS A 385 -14.89 32.91 -4.05
C LYS A 385 -16.30 32.51 -3.66
N MET A 386 -17.26 32.88 -4.49
CA MET A 386 -18.70 32.64 -4.26
C MET A 386 -19.09 31.16 -4.42
N TRP A 387 -18.46 30.44 -5.35
CA TRP A 387 -18.76 29.04 -5.65
C TRP A 387 -18.13 28.04 -4.67
N LYS A 388 -17.43 28.51 -3.63
CA LYS A 388 -16.72 27.64 -2.68
C LYS A 388 -17.65 26.69 -1.91
N LYS A 389 -18.75 27.20 -1.34
CA LYS A 389 -19.71 26.36 -0.58
C LYS A 389 -20.38 25.31 -1.47
N PRO A 390 -20.96 25.65 -2.64
CA PRO A 390 -21.49 24.66 -3.56
C PRO A 390 -20.46 23.61 -4.01
N ALA A 391 -19.23 24.03 -4.31
CA ALA A 391 -18.15 23.12 -4.71
C ALA A 391 -17.78 22.12 -3.61
N LEU A 392 -17.69 22.58 -2.35
CA LEU A 392 -17.43 21.72 -1.20
C LEU A 392 -18.54 20.70 -0.99
N SER A 393 -19.81 21.13 -1.02
CA SER A 393 -20.96 20.24 -0.89
C SER A 393 -21.01 19.22 -2.02
N PHE A 394 -20.75 19.63 -3.24
CA PHE A 394 -20.72 18.75 -4.41
C PHE A 394 -19.61 17.69 -4.29
N LEU A 395 -18.36 18.10 -3.97
CA LEU A 395 -17.25 17.18 -3.78
C LEU A 395 -17.52 16.21 -2.62
N PHE A 396 -18.01 16.72 -1.50
CA PHE A 396 -18.30 15.88 -0.34
C PHE A 396 -19.38 14.85 -0.65
N LEU A 397 -20.52 15.25 -1.15
CA LEU A 397 -21.66 14.35 -1.41
C LEU A 397 -21.33 13.31 -2.49
N SER A 398 -20.77 13.74 -3.63
CA SER A 398 -20.47 12.82 -4.74
C SER A 398 -19.42 11.77 -4.38
N ASN A 399 -18.34 12.20 -3.71
CA ASN A 399 -17.28 11.26 -3.32
C ASN A 399 -17.71 10.36 -2.15
N THR A 400 -18.50 10.87 -1.20
CA THR A 400 -19.03 10.05 -0.11
C THR A 400 -19.94 8.95 -0.66
N LEU A 401 -20.84 9.28 -1.60
CA LEU A 401 -21.71 8.30 -2.22
C LEU A 401 -20.92 7.19 -2.92
N LEU A 402 -19.91 7.57 -3.72
CA LEU A 402 -19.03 6.61 -4.39
C LEU A 402 -18.24 5.76 -3.38
N ALA A 403 -17.72 6.37 -2.31
CA ALA A 403 -16.96 5.67 -1.28
C ALA A 403 -17.83 4.63 -0.54
N PHE A 404 -19.08 4.98 -0.21
CA PHE A 404 -20.01 4.04 0.41
C PHE A 404 -20.38 2.90 -0.54
N TYR A 405 -20.70 3.19 -1.79
CA TYR A 405 -21.05 2.17 -2.77
C TYR A 405 -19.89 1.20 -3.02
N THR A 406 -18.70 1.72 -3.30
CA THR A 406 -17.52 0.88 -3.56
C THR A 406 -17.01 0.18 -2.31
N GLY A 407 -17.17 0.78 -1.13
CA GLY A 407 -16.71 0.22 0.14
C GLY A 407 -17.64 -0.82 0.75
N LEU A 408 -18.95 -0.76 0.51
CA LEU A 408 -19.93 -1.62 1.17
C LEU A 408 -20.67 -2.58 0.23
N VAL A 409 -20.78 -2.26 -1.06
CA VAL A 409 -21.68 -2.95 -1.98
C VAL A 409 -20.95 -3.63 -3.13
N HIS A 410 -20.11 -2.90 -3.84
CA HIS A 410 -19.48 -3.37 -5.07
C HIS A 410 -18.42 -4.43 -4.81
N GLN A 411 -18.58 -5.63 -5.38
CA GLN A 411 -17.68 -6.81 -5.22
C GLN A 411 -17.56 -7.32 -3.77
N ARG A 412 -18.66 -7.29 -3.01
CA ARG A 412 -18.68 -7.78 -1.63
C ARG A 412 -18.71 -9.31 -1.52
N GLY A 413 -19.41 -9.99 -2.41
CA GLY A 413 -19.72 -11.43 -2.30
C GLY A 413 -18.48 -12.32 -2.15
N THR A 414 -17.34 -11.95 -2.74
CA THR A 414 -16.08 -12.72 -2.65
C THR A 414 -15.48 -12.74 -1.23
N LEU A 415 -15.82 -11.78 -0.39
CA LEU A 415 -15.45 -11.79 1.04
C LEU A 415 -16.54 -12.47 1.88
N ASP A 416 -17.81 -12.21 1.58
CA ASP A 416 -18.93 -12.80 2.34
C ASP A 416 -18.95 -14.32 2.20
N VAL A 417 -18.59 -14.89 1.04
CA VAL A 417 -18.49 -16.33 0.84
C VAL A 417 -17.47 -17.01 1.77
N MET A 418 -16.41 -16.28 2.15
CA MET A 418 -15.39 -16.82 3.06
C MET A 418 -15.94 -17.08 4.46
N SER A 419 -16.93 -16.30 4.89
CA SER A 419 -17.63 -16.54 6.17
C SER A 419 -18.40 -17.85 6.16
N HIS A 420 -19.05 -18.20 5.03
CA HIS A 420 -19.73 -19.50 4.88
C HIS A 420 -18.74 -20.67 4.85
N ILE A 421 -17.60 -20.52 4.14
CA ILE A 421 -16.55 -21.54 4.15
C ILE A 421 -16.00 -21.73 5.57
N GLN A 422 -15.90 -20.66 6.33
CA GLN A 422 -15.44 -20.68 7.71
C GLN A 422 -16.40 -21.47 8.62
N GLU A 423 -17.72 -21.36 8.42
CA GLU A 423 -18.71 -22.16 9.13
C GLU A 423 -18.53 -23.66 8.90
N LEU A 424 -18.13 -24.08 7.69
CA LEU A 424 -17.84 -25.48 7.38
C LEU A 424 -16.68 -26.03 8.23
N CYS A 425 -15.72 -25.18 8.58
CA CYS A 425 -14.62 -25.54 9.46
C CYS A 425 -15.09 -25.88 10.88
N TYR A 426 -16.08 -25.16 11.40
CA TYR A 426 -16.61 -25.41 12.73
C TYR A 426 -17.49 -26.66 12.79
N ASN A 427 -18.19 -26.98 11.69
CA ASN A 427 -19.12 -28.11 11.63
C ASN A 427 -18.44 -29.46 11.32
N GLY A 428 -17.13 -29.51 11.14
CA GLY A 428 -16.33 -30.72 10.93
C GLY A 428 -15.44 -30.65 9.67
N PRO A 429 -14.21 -30.15 9.82
CA PRO A 429 -13.31 -29.90 8.68
C PRO A 429 -12.95 -31.17 7.87
N ASN A 430 -12.88 -32.32 8.54
CA ASN A 430 -12.52 -33.61 7.92
C ASN A 430 -13.64 -34.23 7.04
N LYS A 431 -14.85 -33.69 7.09
CA LYS A 431 -16.00 -34.19 6.32
C LYS A 431 -16.34 -33.32 5.13
N SER A 432 -15.75 -32.16 5.03
CA SER A 432 -16.08 -31.16 3.99
C SER A 432 -14.88 -30.92 3.08
N SER A 433 -15.16 -30.71 1.81
CA SER A 433 -14.19 -30.24 0.81
C SER A 433 -14.85 -29.21 -0.08
N VAL A 434 -14.10 -28.16 -0.47
CA VAL A 434 -14.65 -27.03 -1.21
C VAL A 434 -13.90 -26.87 -2.53
N PHE A 435 -14.65 -26.76 -3.63
CA PHE A 435 -14.11 -26.40 -4.92
C PHE A 435 -14.69 -25.05 -5.39
N ILE A 436 -13.81 -24.08 -5.58
CA ILE A 436 -14.14 -22.72 -6.01
C ILE A 436 -13.98 -22.64 -7.52
N MET A 437 -15.09 -22.74 -8.27
CA MET A 437 -15.14 -22.66 -9.73
C MET A 437 -15.44 -21.23 -10.19
N MET A 438 -14.68 -20.29 -9.67
CA MET A 438 -14.70 -18.88 -10.07
C MET A 438 -13.38 -18.54 -10.76
N PRO A 439 -13.29 -17.40 -11.49
CA PRO A 439 -11.99 -16.96 -12.03
C PRO A 439 -10.91 -17.03 -10.96
N CYS A 440 -9.70 -17.44 -11.34
CA CYS A 440 -8.63 -17.70 -10.41
C CYS A 440 -8.37 -16.51 -9.48
N HIS A 441 -8.06 -16.81 -8.22
CA HIS A 441 -7.76 -15.81 -7.20
C HIS A 441 -8.89 -14.81 -6.88
N SER A 442 -10.14 -15.06 -7.31
CA SER A 442 -11.27 -14.15 -7.05
C SER A 442 -11.58 -13.96 -5.55
N THR A 443 -11.25 -14.95 -4.73
CA THR A 443 -11.45 -14.89 -3.27
C THR A 443 -10.13 -14.93 -2.52
N PRO A 444 -10.07 -14.47 -1.28
CA PRO A 444 -9.05 -14.92 -0.32
C PRO A 444 -9.09 -16.44 -0.16
N TYR A 445 -8.14 -16.99 0.56
CA TYR A 445 -7.98 -18.42 0.74
C TYR A 445 -7.80 -18.77 2.23
N TYR A 446 -6.72 -19.45 2.60
CA TYR A 446 -6.48 -19.85 3.99
C TYR A 446 -6.25 -18.70 4.98
N SER A 447 -5.84 -17.52 4.54
CA SER A 447 -5.71 -16.36 5.42
C SER A 447 -7.03 -15.95 6.09
N HIS A 448 -8.16 -16.23 5.42
CA HIS A 448 -9.50 -15.91 5.89
C HIS A 448 -10.24 -17.10 6.51
N VAL A 449 -9.87 -18.33 6.19
CA VAL A 449 -10.51 -19.55 6.72
C VAL A 449 -9.75 -20.10 7.93
N HIS A 450 -8.44 -20.13 7.88
CA HIS A 450 -7.51 -20.59 8.93
C HIS A 450 -7.88 -21.94 9.56
N CYS A 451 -8.23 -22.92 8.73
CA CYS A 451 -8.40 -24.30 9.17
C CYS A 451 -7.99 -25.28 8.06
N PRO A 452 -7.67 -26.54 8.40
CA PRO A 452 -7.20 -27.55 7.45
C PRO A 452 -8.35 -28.14 6.61
N LEU A 453 -9.24 -27.29 6.09
CA LEU A 453 -10.30 -27.66 5.17
C LEU A 453 -9.69 -27.89 3.77
N PRO A 454 -9.89 -29.06 3.11
CA PRO A 454 -9.47 -29.24 1.74
C PRO A 454 -10.20 -28.27 0.80
N MET A 455 -9.45 -27.33 0.26
CA MET A 455 -9.96 -26.33 -0.70
C MET A 455 -9.18 -26.43 -2.01
N ARG A 456 -9.88 -26.25 -3.12
CA ARG A 456 -9.32 -26.13 -4.46
C ARG A 456 -9.97 -24.96 -5.19
N PHE A 457 -9.22 -24.31 -6.07
CA PHE A 457 -9.74 -23.33 -7.02
C PHE A 457 -9.15 -23.61 -8.41
N LEU A 458 -9.76 -23.06 -9.45
CA LEU A 458 -9.26 -23.12 -10.83
C LEU A 458 -7.93 -22.38 -10.92
N GLN A 459 -6.90 -23.04 -11.45
CA GLN A 459 -5.56 -22.45 -11.56
C GLN A 459 -5.39 -21.72 -12.89
N CYS A 460 -4.57 -20.67 -12.89
CA CYS A 460 -4.23 -19.88 -14.08
C CYS A 460 -2.72 -19.54 -14.12
N PRO A 461 -1.83 -20.54 -14.15
CA PRO A 461 -0.41 -20.28 -14.31
C PRO A 461 -0.15 -19.69 -15.71
N PRO A 462 0.62 -18.58 -15.83
CA PRO A 462 0.95 -18.03 -17.13
C PRO A 462 1.93 -18.92 -17.90
N ASP A 463 1.89 -18.88 -19.23
CA ASP A 463 2.87 -19.56 -20.07
C ASP A 463 4.20 -18.81 -20.10
N LEU A 464 5.24 -19.39 -19.52
CA LEU A 464 6.60 -18.86 -19.55
C LEU A 464 7.37 -19.23 -20.83
N ASN A 465 6.90 -20.24 -21.56
CA ASN A 465 7.60 -20.79 -22.72
C ASN A 465 7.15 -20.16 -24.04
N GLY A 466 6.15 -19.26 -24.01
CA GLY A 466 5.65 -18.55 -25.17
C GLY A 466 5.00 -19.47 -26.21
N LYS A 467 4.33 -20.54 -25.76
CA LYS A 467 3.61 -21.45 -26.66
C LYS A 467 2.43 -20.74 -27.32
N SER A 468 2.38 -20.71 -28.61
CA SER A 468 1.20 -20.23 -29.33
C SER A 468 -0.02 -21.07 -28.91
N HIS A 469 -1.11 -20.41 -28.49
CA HIS A 469 -2.37 -21.02 -28.03
C HIS A 469 -2.31 -21.78 -26.70
N TYR A 470 -1.47 -21.34 -25.75
CA TYR A 470 -1.54 -21.83 -24.37
C TYR A 470 -2.87 -21.42 -23.71
N LEU A 471 -3.54 -22.42 -23.13
CA LEU A 471 -4.74 -22.25 -22.32
C LEU A 471 -4.45 -22.81 -20.93
N ASP A 472 -4.72 -22.02 -19.91
CA ASP A 472 -4.63 -22.48 -18.52
C ASP A 472 -5.85 -23.33 -18.11
N GLU A 473 -5.83 -23.89 -16.88
CA GLU A 473 -6.93 -24.70 -16.37
C GLU A 473 -8.26 -23.94 -16.37
N ALA A 474 -8.23 -22.68 -15.96
CA ALA A 474 -9.43 -21.84 -15.92
C ALA A 474 -9.96 -21.55 -17.34
N ASP A 475 -9.09 -21.28 -18.30
CA ASP A 475 -9.49 -21.06 -19.68
C ASP A 475 -10.09 -22.32 -20.32
N ILE A 476 -9.47 -23.47 -20.10
CA ILE A 476 -10.00 -24.76 -20.56
C ILE A 476 -11.37 -25.04 -19.93
N PHE A 477 -11.51 -24.76 -18.64
CA PHE A 477 -12.78 -24.89 -17.93
C PHE A 477 -13.87 -24.00 -18.55
N TYR A 478 -13.61 -22.71 -18.71
CA TYR A 478 -14.60 -21.76 -19.23
C TYR A 478 -14.92 -21.93 -20.73
N LEU A 479 -14.09 -22.66 -21.49
CA LEU A 479 -14.43 -23.03 -22.89
C LEU A 479 -15.57 -24.06 -22.95
N ASN A 480 -15.57 -25.04 -22.07
CA ASN A 480 -16.64 -26.05 -21.98
C ASN A 480 -16.73 -26.63 -20.56
N PRO A 481 -17.41 -25.91 -19.63
CA PRO A 481 -17.45 -26.27 -18.21
C PRO A 481 -18.01 -27.66 -17.95
N LEU A 482 -19.09 -28.02 -18.64
CA LEU A 482 -19.77 -29.31 -18.46
C LEU A 482 -18.87 -30.50 -18.81
N ASN A 483 -18.22 -30.45 -19.97
CA ASN A 483 -17.34 -31.52 -20.40
C ASN A 483 -16.10 -31.64 -19.52
N TRP A 484 -15.56 -30.47 -19.06
CA TRP A 484 -14.42 -30.44 -18.14
C TRP A 484 -14.78 -31.11 -16.80
N LEU A 485 -15.95 -30.82 -16.23
CA LEU A 485 -16.40 -31.41 -14.97
C LEU A 485 -16.56 -32.94 -15.06
N TYR A 486 -17.15 -33.46 -16.15
CA TYR A 486 -17.27 -34.90 -16.34
C TYR A 486 -15.93 -35.60 -16.57
N ARG A 487 -14.96 -34.93 -17.15
CA ARG A 487 -13.59 -35.44 -17.30
C ARG A 487 -12.80 -35.42 -16.01
N GLU A 488 -12.94 -34.38 -15.21
CA GLU A 488 -12.21 -34.23 -13.96
C GLU A 488 -12.75 -35.14 -12.85
N PHE A 489 -14.05 -35.31 -12.78
CA PHE A 489 -14.74 -36.09 -11.74
C PHE A 489 -15.33 -37.39 -12.31
N HIS A 490 -14.46 -38.37 -12.57
CA HIS A 490 -14.89 -39.68 -13.10
C HIS A 490 -15.57 -40.58 -12.07
N SER A 491 -15.37 -40.35 -10.77
CA SER A 491 -15.93 -41.16 -9.68
C SER A 491 -16.61 -40.30 -8.63
N ASP A 492 -17.67 -40.85 -8.03
CA ASP A 492 -18.41 -40.22 -6.96
C ASP A 492 -17.55 -39.90 -5.72
N ALA A 493 -16.48 -40.67 -5.50
CA ALA A 493 -15.57 -40.47 -4.36
C ALA A 493 -14.66 -39.23 -4.51
N SER A 494 -14.43 -38.74 -5.73
CA SER A 494 -13.60 -37.59 -6.02
C SER A 494 -14.36 -36.27 -5.99
N LEU A 495 -15.69 -36.31 -5.91
CA LEU A 495 -16.53 -35.10 -5.93
C LEU A 495 -16.42 -34.30 -4.64
N PRO A 496 -16.16 -32.98 -4.73
CA PRO A 496 -16.14 -32.11 -3.55
C PRO A 496 -17.54 -32.04 -2.88
N THR A 497 -17.56 -31.82 -1.60
CA THR A 497 -18.84 -31.69 -0.85
C THR A 497 -19.53 -30.35 -1.15
N HIS A 498 -18.77 -29.31 -1.42
CA HIS A 498 -19.29 -27.99 -1.72
C HIS A 498 -18.68 -27.42 -3.01
N LEU A 499 -19.53 -26.80 -3.82
CA LEU A 499 -19.14 -26.06 -5.02
C LEU A 499 -19.51 -24.58 -4.83
N ILE A 500 -18.60 -23.70 -5.24
CA ILE A 500 -18.80 -22.25 -5.20
C ILE A 500 -18.63 -21.71 -6.62
N ILE A 501 -19.67 -21.05 -7.13
CA ILE A 501 -19.74 -20.55 -8.50
C ILE A 501 -20.33 -19.14 -8.56
N PHE A 502 -19.97 -18.40 -9.62
CA PHE A 502 -20.76 -17.22 -9.98
C PHE A 502 -22.05 -17.66 -10.69
N SER A 503 -23.11 -16.86 -10.50
CA SER A 503 -24.45 -17.14 -11.03
C SER A 503 -24.50 -17.34 -12.55
N VAL A 504 -23.57 -16.76 -13.30
CA VAL A 504 -23.47 -16.94 -14.76
C VAL A 504 -23.22 -18.40 -15.16
N LEU A 505 -22.44 -19.14 -14.37
CA LEU A 505 -22.04 -20.51 -14.68
C LEU A 505 -23.17 -21.52 -14.44
N GLU A 506 -24.17 -21.22 -13.61
CA GLU A 506 -25.21 -22.16 -13.18
C GLU A 506 -25.90 -22.87 -14.37
N LYS A 507 -26.30 -22.09 -15.39
CA LYS A 507 -27.01 -22.63 -16.55
C LYS A 507 -26.18 -23.66 -17.34
N GLU A 508 -24.88 -23.38 -17.48
CA GLU A 508 -23.97 -24.23 -18.27
C GLU A 508 -23.68 -25.56 -17.60
N ILE A 509 -23.66 -25.60 -16.24
CA ILE A 509 -23.33 -26.81 -15.48
C ILE A 509 -24.56 -27.47 -14.83
N SER A 510 -25.76 -27.01 -15.13
CA SER A 510 -27.02 -27.50 -14.48
C SER A 510 -27.20 -29.01 -14.59
N ALA A 511 -26.85 -29.62 -15.72
CA ALA A 511 -26.89 -31.06 -15.92
C ALA A 511 -25.97 -31.81 -14.93
N PHE A 512 -24.77 -31.33 -14.74
CA PHE A 512 -23.81 -31.88 -13.78
C PHE A 512 -24.28 -31.73 -12.33
N LEU A 513 -24.80 -30.56 -11.96
CA LEU A 513 -25.32 -30.32 -10.62
C LEU A 513 -26.45 -31.29 -10.27
N ASN A 514 -27.38 -31.48 -11.18
CA ASN A 514 -28.51 -32.41 -11.00
C ASN A 514 -28.06 -33.88 -10.94
N SER A 515 -27.18 -34.31 -11.85
CA SER A 515 -26.70 -35.71 -11.90
C SER A 515 -25.87 -36.08 -10.66
N SER A 516 -25.13 -35.11 -10.09
CA SER A 516 -24.26 -35.32 -8.93
C SER A 516 -24.92 -34.98 -7.59
N ASN A 517 -26.24 -34.75 -7.56
CA ASN A 517 -27.05 -34.41 -6.38
C ASN A 517 -26.57 -33.17 -5.60
N TYR A 518 -26.17 -32.11 -6.30
CA TYR A 518 -25.86 -30.84 -5.68
C TYR A 518 -27.15 -30.00 -5.52
N GLU A 519 -27.37 -29.49 -4.31
CA GLU A 519 -28.45 -28.56 -4.02
C GLU A 519 -27.88 -27.20 -3.61
N ARG A 520 -28.50 -26.12 -4.09
CA ARG A 520 -28.08 -24.76 -3.75
C ARG A 520 -28.48 -24.43 -2.31
N THR A 521 -27.50 -24.19 -1.45
CA THR A 521 -27.68 -23.87 -0.03
C THR A 521 -27.63 -22.39 0.27
N ALA A 522 -26.89 -21.58 -0.51
CA ALA A 522 -26.81 -20.15 -0.29
C ALA A 522 -26.71 -19.34 -1.58
N VAL A 523 -27.20 -18.11 -1.52
CA VAL A 523 -27.14 -17.09 -2.57
C VAL A 523 -26.56 -15.83 -1.95
N ILE A 524 -25.41 -15.40 -2.43
CA ILE A 524 -24.67 -14.24 -1.91
C ILE A 524 -24.61 -13.17 -2.98
N PHE A 525 -25.04 -11.95 -2.66
CA PHE A 525 -24.93 -10.82 -3.58
C PHE A 525 -23.46 -10.45 -3.81
N HIS A 526 -23.07 -10.19 -5.07
CA HIS A 526 -21.71 -9.81 -5.41
C HIS A 526 -21.63 -8.39 -5.99
N THR A 527 -22.28 -8.12 -7.10
CA THR A 527 -22.20 -6.82 -7.79
C THR A 527 -23.43 -6.52 -8.63
N HIS A 528 -23.71 -5.23 -8.83
CA HIS A 528 -24.72 -4.77 -9.81
C HIS A 528 -24.18 -4.71 -11.24
N LEU A 529 -22.85 -4.67 -11.41
CA LEU A 529 -22.18 -4.54 -12.71
C LEU A 529 -21.30 -5.79 -12.92
N PRO A 530 -21.89 -6.91 -13.40
CA PRO A 530 -21.14 -8.13 -13.66
C PRO A 530 -20.27 -8.01 -14.90
N GLU A 531 -19.13 -8.68 -14.89
CA GLU A 531 -18.28 -8.89 -16.06
C GLU A 531 -18.58 -10.25 -16.72
N VAL A 532 -17.94 -10.55 -17.85
CA VAL A 532 -18.25 -11.74 -18.66
C VAL A 532 -18.21 -13.06 -17.86
N ARG A 533 -17.20 -13.25 -16.98
CA ARG A 533 -17.02 -14.46 -16.16
C ARG A 533 -17.51 -14.30 -14.72
N THR A 534 -17.98 -13.11 -14.34
CA THR A 534 -18.50 -12.81 -12.99
C THR A 534 -20.00 -12.58 -13.04
N GLY A 535 -20.72 -13.10 -12.07
CA GLY A 535 -22.17 -12.93 -11.97
C GLY A 535 -22.58 -11.88 -10.91
N ASN A 536 -23.86 -11.53 -10.89
CA ASN A 536 -24.41 -10.65 -9.85
C ASN A 536 -24.40 -11.31 -8.48
N HIS A 537 -24.40 -12.64 -8.42
CA HIS A 537 -24.44 -13.43 -7.20
C HIS A 537 -23.39 -14.54 -7.25
N ILE A 538 -23.01 -15.01 -6.06
CA ILE A 538 -22.24 -16.22 -5.83
C ILE A 538 -23.18 -17.26 -5.25
N TYR A 539 -23.17 -18.46 -5.79
CA TYR A 539 -23.98 -19.60 -5.34
C TYR A 539 -23.08 -20.61 -4.66
N ILE A 540 -23.56 -21.13 -3.53
CA ILE A 540 -22.96 -22.24 -2.81
C ILE A 540 -23.87 -23.44 -3.00
N TYR A 541 -23.29 -24.54 -3.48
CA TYR A 541 -23.94 -25.82 -3.65
C TYR A 541 -23.35 -26.83 -2.68
N GLU A 542 -24.21 -27.63 -2.05
CA GLU A 542 -23.84 -28.75 -1.19
C GLU A 542 -24.30 -30.05 -1.80
N ARG A 543 -23.45 -31.08 -1.78
CA ARG A 543 -23.77 -32.40 -2.28
C ARG A 543 -24.54 -33.20 -1.25
N LYS A 544 -25.76 -33.65 -1.57
CA LYS A 544 -26.53 -34.56 -0.72
C LYS A 544 -26.15 -36.02 -0.98
N LEU A 545 -25.53 -36.65 0.00
CA LEU A 545 -25.20 -38.07 -0.04
C LEU A 545 -26.48 -38.89 0.04
N LYS A 546 -26.72 -39.82 -0.90
CA LYS A 546 -27.84 -40.74 -0.95
C LYS A 546 -27.81 -41.78 0.20
N GLY A 547 -27.85 -41.39 1.45
CA GLY A 547 -27.67 -42.30 2.56
C GLY A 547 -28.29 -41.90 3.90
N LEU A 548 -28.70 -40.65 4.09
CA LEU A 548 -29.18 -40.14 5.40
C LEU A 548 -30.69 -39.96 5.52
N LEU A 549 -31.47 -40.43 4.55
CA LEU A 549 -32.95 -40.31 4.55
C LEU A 549 -33.67 -41.47 5.23
N LYS A 550 -32.97 -42.40 5.92
CA LYS A 550 -33.62 -43.52 6.60
C LYS A 550 -33.60 -43.51 8.13
N SER A 551 -33.18 -42.46 8.80
CA SER A 551 -33.13 -42.43 10.27
C SER A 551 -33.92 -41.31 10.97
N LYS A 552 -34.84 -40.61 10.25
CA LYS A 552 -35.71 -39.58 10.88
C LYS A 552 -37.21 -39.93 10.87
N LEU A 553 -37.58 -41.18 10.62
CA LEU A 553 -38.98 -41.65 10.69
C LEU A 553 -39.07 -42.93 11.51
N THR A 554 -38.68 -42.88 12.77
CA THR A 554 -39.16 -43.75 13.89
C THR A 554 -38.58 -43.17 15.18
N PHE A 555 -39.33 -42.28 15.79
CA PHE A 555 -39.72 -42.25 17.23
C PHE A 555 -40.57 -41.01 17.45
#